data_477e3e4e68da3e94c9ef9f2256232c8b
#
_entry.id   477e3e4e68da3e94c9ef9f2256232c8b
#
_cell.length_a   1.000
_cell.length_b   1.000
_cell.length_c   1.000
_cell.angle_alpha   90.00
_cell.angle_beta   90.00
_cell.angle_gamma   90.00
#
_symmetry.space_group_name_H-M   'P 1'
#
loop_
_entity.id
_entity.type
_entity.pdbx_description
1 polymer ?
#
loop_
_entity_poly.entity_id
_entity_poly.type
_entity_poly.pdbx_seq_one_letter_code
_entity_poly.pdbx_strand_id
1 'polypeptide(L)'
;MQTFYIIGISDDRNQFLSPEIRNLVSQGKVFSGGKRHHELVHAYLPEDAVWIDITVPLDAVFCRYEEHPEIIVFASGDPLFFGFANTVMRKLPSAKIILFPTFNSLQMLAHRILLPYQEMQTLSLTGRPWDAFDSALIRGDKLIGVLTDREKTPATIAARMLEYGYDNYRMTVGEALGNGEEESVRTFSLEEASQSAFRFPNCLILQRNKVHPRPFGIPESEFHLLNGRNRMITKMPVRLLTLSMLTLREKKSFWDIGFCTGSVSIEAKLQFPELKVTAFEQRPEGKELMELNSRKFGTPGITTVMGDFLETELGGLPAPDAVFIGGHGGKMIEILQKIKEVLLPDGVIVFNSVSEESKALFTKGITQINKKVTQCTRIAVDAFNPIEIMRAE
;
A
#
# COMPACT_ATOMS: atom_id res chain seq x y z
N MET A 1 11.42 -29.81 -19.05
CA MET A 1 10.56 -28.61 -18.83
C MET A 1 9.39 -29.07 -17.99
N GLN A 2 9.19 -28.46 -16.81
CA GLN A 2 8.09 -28.82 -15.92
C GLN A 2 6.76 -28.25 -16.43
N THR A 3 5.68 -28.98 -16.20
CA THR A 3 4.31 -28.56 -16.52
C THR A 3 3.48 -28.44 -15.24
N PHE A 4 2.86 -27.30 -15.05
CA PHE A 4 1.92 -27.03 -13.95
C PHE A 4 0.51 -26.89 -14.50
N TYR A 5 -0.39 -27.74 -14.04
CA TYR A 5 -1.83 -27.58 -14.24
C TYR A 5 -2.40 -26.93 -12.98
N ILE A 6 -2.83 -25.68 -13.05
CA ILE A 6 -3.32 -24.98 -11.87
C ILE A 6 -4.83 -24.83 -11.96
N ILE A 7 -5.52 -25.54 -11.07
CA ILE A 7 -6.97 -25.64 -11.04
C ILE A 7 -7.52 -24.75 -9.94
N GLY A 8 -8.34 -23.79 -10.33
CA GLY A 8 -9.11 -22.96 -9.42
C GLY A 8 -10.28 -23.75 -8.83
N ILE A 9 -10.44 -23.71 -7.52
CA ILE A 9 -11.56 -24.32 -6.81
C ILE A 9 -12.26 -23.30 -5.91
N SER A 10 -13.56 -23.52 -5.67
CA SER A 10 -14.35 -22.77 -4.68
C SER A 10 -14.20 -23.40 -3.28
N ASP A 11 -14.87 -22.81 -2.30
CA ASP A 11 -14.95 -23.38 -0.94
C ASP A 11 -16.07 -24.43 -0.80
N ASP A 12 -16.72 -24.80 -1.89
CA ASP A 12 -17.76 -25.83 -1.91
C ASP A 12 -17.13 -27.20 -1.66
N ARG A 13 -17.72 -27.99 -0.76
CA ARG A 13 -17.31 -29.38 -0.52
C ARG A 13 -17.62 -30.28 -1.71
N ASN A 14 -18.64 -29.95 -2.49
CA ASN A 14 -19.01 -30.63 -3.72
C ASN A 14 -18.44 -29.87 -4.92
N GLN A 15 -17.14 -30.07 -5.19
CA GLN A 15 -16.48 -29.35 -6.28
C GLN A 15 -17.09 -29.71 -7.65
N PHE A 16 -17.49 -28.71 -8.40
CA PHE A 16 -17.88 -28.89 -9.79
C PHE A 16 -16.63 -28.92 -10.67
N LEU A 17 -16.14 -30.13 -10.97
CA LEU A 17 -15.02 -30.32 -11.89
C LEU A 17 -15.56 -30.67 -13.28
N SER A 18 -15.13 -29.94 -14.31
CA SER A 18 -15.47 -30.27 -15.71
C SER A 18 -14.94 -31.68 -16.08
N PRO A 19 -15.52 -32.33 -17.13
CA PRO A 19 -15.00 -33.63 -17.58
C PRO A 19 -13.51 -33.60 -17.91
N GLU A 20 -13.00 -32.52 -18.48
CA GLU A 20 -11.58 -32.31 -18.76
C GLU A 20 -10.73 -32.32 -17.49
N ILE A 21 -11.14 -31.55 -16.46
CA ILE A 21 -10.44 -31.50 -15.18
C ILE A 21 -10.51 -32.85 -14.46
N ARG A 22 -11.65 -33.52 -14.48
CA ARG A 22 -11.80 -34.85 -13.89
C ARG A 22 -10.85 -35.87 -14.53
N ASN A 23 -10.75 -35.87 -15.87
CA ASN A 23 -9.81 -36.71 -16.58
C ASN A 23 -8.35 -36.40 -16.23
N LEU A 24 -8.01 -35.10 -16.18
CA LEU A 24 -6.68 -34.65 -15.76
C LEU A 24 -6.33 -35.13 -14.34
N VAL A 25 -7.25 -34.97 -13.39
CA VAL A 25 -7.05 -35.39 -11.99
C VAL A 25 -6.94 -36.90 -11.89
N SER A 26 -7.79 -37.68 -12.60
CA SER A 26 -7.77 -39.16 -12.54
C SER A 26 -6.48 -39.75 -13.11
N GLN A 27 -5.77 -39.05 -13.99
CA GLN A 27 -4.50 -39.50 -14.58
C GLN A 27 -3.27 -38.88 -13.87
N GLY A 28 -3.48 -37.91 -13.01
CA GLY A 28 -2.44 -37.23 -12.27
C GLY A 28 -1.81 -38.11 -11.20
N LYS A 29 -0.52 -37.84 -10.89
CA LYS A 29 0.21 -38.53 -9.84
C LYS A 29 0.63 -37.60 -8.70
N VAL A 30 0.98 -36.37 -9.03
CA VAL A 30 1.49 -35.37 -8.08
C VAL A 30 0.57 -34.17 -8.01
N PHE A 31 0.10 -33.93 -6.82
CA PHE A 31 -0.86 -32.88 -6.51
C PHE A 31 -0.29 -31.93 -5.46
N SER A 32 -0.74 -30.69 -5.49
CA SER A 32 -0.32 -29.71 -4.50
C SER A 32 -1.44 -28.73 -4.19
N GLY A 33 -1.38 -28.16 -3.00
CA GLY A 33 -2.33 -27.15 -2.53
C GLY A 33 -2.11 -26.84 -1.06
N GLY A 34 -2.84 -25.88 -0.50
CA GLY A 34 -2.89 -25.69 0.94
C GLY A 34 -3.72 -26.78 1.62
N LYS A 35 -3.58 -26.94 2.93
CA LYS A 35 -4.32 -27.96 3.73
C LYS A 35 -5.83 -27.96 3.44
N ARG A 36 -6.47 -26.78 3.39
CA ARG A 36 -7.89 -26.66 3.07
C ARG A 36 -8.21 -27.17 1.64
N HIS A 37 -7.35 -26.90 0.67
CA HIS A 37 -7.56 -27.42 -0.69
C HIS A 37 -7.52 -28.93 -0.71
N HIS A 38 -6.61 -29.55 0.05
CA HIS A 38 -6.56 -31.01 0.20
C HIS A 38 -7.88 -31.56 0.76
N GLU A 39 -8.39 -30.97 1.83
CA GLU A 39 -9.67 -31.37 2.45
C GLU A 39 -10.86 -31.29 1.47
N LEU A 40 -10.83 -30.31 0.54
CA LEU A 40 -11.89 -30.13 -0.47
C LEU A 40 -11.79 -31.09 -1.66
N VAL A 41 -10.59 -31.58 -1.99
CA VAL A 41 -10.40 -32.35 -3.22
C VAL A 41 -9.99 -33.79 -3.01
N HIS A 42 -9.64 -34.22 -1.79
CA HIS A 42 -9.10 -35.55 -1.50
C HIS A 42 -9.97 -36.71 -2.03
N ALA A 43 -11.30 -36.55 -2.02
CA ALA A 43 -12.25 -37.52 -2.53
C ALA A 43 -12.18 -37.72 -4.07
N TYR A 44 -11.54 -36.82 -4.79
CA TYR A 44 -11.39 -36.86 -6.25
C TYR A 44 -10.01 -37.37 -6.69
N LEU A 45 -9.06 -37.48 -5.75
CA LEU A 45 -7.68 -37.90 -6.03
C LEU A 45 -7.56 -39.41 -6.21
N PRO A 46 -6.64 -39.90 -7.07
CA PRO A 46 -6.28 -41.33 -7.12
C PRO A 46 -5.75 -41.85 -5.78
N GLU A 47 -5.89 -43.15 -5.52
CA GLU A 47 -5.42 -43.81 -4.28
C GLU A 47 -3.90 -43.68 -4.07
N ASP A 48 -3.13 -43.65 -5.17
CA ASP A 48 -1.67 -43.55 -5.18
C ASP A 48 -1.18 -42.07 -5.34
N ALA A 49 -2.05 -41.10 -5.17
CA ALA A 49 -1.72 -39.71 -5.33
C ALA A 49 -0.68 -39.23 -4.31
N VAL A 50 0.35 -38.56 -4.79
CA VAL A 50 1.33 -37.87 -3.96
C VAL A 50 0.86 -36.43 -3.73
N TRP A 51 0.70 -36.02 -2.47
CA TRP A 51 0.31 -34.66 -2.11
C TRP A 51 1.50 -33.85 -1.58
N ILE A 52 1.66 -32.63 -2.09
CA ILE A 52 2.65 -31.65 -1.65
C ILE A 52 1.92 -30.46 -1.04
N ASP A 53 2.02 -30.29 0.28
CA ASP A 53 1.44 -29.14 0.97
C ASP A 53 2.17 -27.84 0.60
N ILE A 54 1.41 -26.82 0.25
CA ILE A 54 1.93 -25.45 0.10
C ILE A 54 2.02 -24.81 1.49
N THR A 55 3.25 -24.72 1.98
CA THR A 55 3.57 -24.14 3.29
C THR A 55 4.59 -23.00 3.15
N VAL A 56 4.73 -22.18 4.19
CA VAL A 56 5.75 -21.11 4.23
C VAL A 56 6.89 -21.59 5.15
N PRO A 57 8.16 -21.45 4.72
CA PRO A 57 8.65 -20.78 3.52
C PRO A 57 8.46 -21.62 2.23
N LEU A 58 8.17 -20.95 1.12
CA LEU A 58 7.85 -21.60 -0.16
C LEU A 58 9.03 -22.32 -0.81
N ASP A 59 10.26 -22.01 -0.45
CA ASP A 59 11.45 -22.59 -1.09
C ASP A 59 11.48 -24.12 -0.94
N ALA A 60 11.10 -24.64 0.23
CA ALA A 60 10.99 -26.09 0.46
C ALA A 60 9.93 -26.76 -0.45
N VAL A 61 8.84 -26.05 -0.75
CA VAL A 61 7.80 -26.54 -1.66
C VAL A 61 8.34 -26.61 -3.09
N PHE A 62 9.04 -25.57 -3.55
CA PHE A 62 9.62 -25.51 -4.89
C PHE A 62 10.72 -26.56 -5.08
N CYS A 63 11.57 -26.83 -4.07
CA CYS A 63 12.54 -27.93 -4.13
C CYS A 63 11.85 -29.29 -4.36
N ARG A 64 10.73 -29.56 -3.70
CA ARG A 64 9.96 -30.79 -3.94
C ARG A 64 9.36 -30.83 -5.35
N TYR A 65 8.97 -29.70 -5.92
CA TYR A 65 8.46 -29.63 -7.29
C TYR A 65 9.52 -30.03 -8.32
N GLU A 66 10.80 -29.75 -8.08
CA GLU A 66 11.89 -30.09 -9.00
C GLU A 66 12.02 -31.58 -9.30
N GLU A 67 11.55 -32.43 -8.38
CA GLU A 67 11.56 -33.88 -8.52
C GLU A 67 10.52 -34.41 -9.51
N HIS A 68 9.58 -33.57 -9.98
CA HIS A 68 8.42 -34.01 -10.74
C HIS A 68 8.27 -33.22 -12.06
N PRO A 69 8.03 -33.91 -13.19
CA PRO A 69 7.84 -33.26 -14.48
C PRO A 69 6.48 -32.59 -14.65
N GLU A 70 5.47 -33.11 -13.94
CA GLU A 70 4.08 -32.61 -13.99
C GLU A 70 3.49 -32.50 -12.60
N ILE A 71 2.85 -31.38 -12.31
CA ILE A 71 2.23 -31.11 -11.01
C ILE A 71 0.85 -30.48 -11.22
N ILE A 72 -0.16 -31.05 -10.58
CA ILE A 72 -1.51 -30.51 -10.54
C ILE A 72 -1.67 -29.72 -9.23
N VAL A 73 -1.88 -28.41 -9.34
CA VAL A 73 -2.01 -27.50 -8.19
C VAL A 73 -3.44 -27.04 -8.04
N PHE A 74 -4.02 -27.20 -6.85
CA PHE A 74 -5.31 -26.62 -6.51
C PHE A 74 -5.12 -25.27 -5.82
N ALA A 75 -5.81 -24.25 -6.32
CA ALA A 75 -5.76 -22.89 -5.81
C ALA A 75 -7.17 -22.32 -5.62
N SER A 76 -7.34 -21.37 -4.71
CA SER A 76 -8.64 -20.72 -4.51
C SER A 76 -9.00 -19.82 -5.70
N GLY A 77 -10.18 -20.00 -6.25
CA GLY A 77 -10.77 -19.14 -7.27
C GLY A 77 -9.98 -19.06 -8.57
N ASP A 78 -9.65 -17.86 -9.02
CA ASP A 78 -8.82 -17.64 -10.19
C ASP A 78 -7.32 -17.68 -9.82
N PRO A 79 -6.54 -18.64 -10.38
CA PRO A 79 -5.12 -18.78 -10.06
C PRO A 79 -4.25 -17.57 -10.38
N LEU A 80 -4.68 -16.67 -11.27
CA LEU A 80 -3.98 -15.41 -11.58
C LEU A 80 -4.44 -14.24 -10.70
N PHE A 81 -5.60 -14.34 -10.08
CA PHE A 81 -6.12 -13.26 -9.25
C PHE A 81 -5.51 -13.30 -7.84
N PHE A 82 -4.36 -12.67 -7.65
CA PHE A 82 -3.53 -12.75 -6.45
C PHE A 82 -3.15 -14.19 -6.05
N GLY A 83 -3.34 -15.15 -6.96
CA GLY A 83 -3.25 -16.57 -6.72
C GLY A 83 -1.84 -17.15 -6.90
N PHE A 84 -1.72 -18.44 -6.66
CA PHE A 84 -0.45 -19.17 -6.63
C PHE A 84 0.25 -19.26 -7.99
N ALA A 85 -0.51 -19.16 -9.11
CA ALA A 85 0.07 -19.15 -10.46
C ALA A 85 1.11 -18.03 -10.63
N ASN A 86 0.86 -16.83 -10.07
CA ASN A 86 1.81 -15.71 -10.12
C ASN A 86 3.14 -16.06 -9.43
N THR A 87 3.08 -16.86 -8.38
CA THR A 87 4.29 -17.31 -7.66
C THR A 87 5.06 -18.34 -8.47
N VAL A 88 4.36 -19.29 -9.10
CA VAL A 88 4.99 -20.28 -10.00
C VAL A 88 5.67 -19.57 -11.17
N MET A 89 4.99 -18.64 -11.85
CA MET A 89 5.54 -17.86 -12.97
C MET A 89 6.82 -17.10 -12.58
N ARG A 90 6.84 -16.52 -11.38
CA ARG A 90 8.00 -15.77 -10.89
C ARG A 90 9.18 -16.66 -10.49
N LYS A 91 8.90 -17.80 -9.83
CA LYS A 91 9.94 -18.72 -9.33
C LYS A 91 10.47 -19.66 -10.43
N LEU A 92 9.63 -20.06 -11.36
CA LEU A 92 9.92 -20.99 -12.45
C LEU A 92 9.51 -20.41 -13.81
N PRO A 93 10.20 -19.39 -14.32
CA PRO A 93 9.81 -18.66 -15.53
C PRO A 93 9.87 -19.52 -16.80
N SER A 94 10.57 -20.68 -16.78
CA SER A 94 10.63 -21.63 -17.91
C SER A 94 9.58 -22.75 -17.83
N ALA A 95 8.77 -22.83 -16.78
CA ALA A 95 7.73 -23.82 -16.63
C ALA A 95 6.56 -23.57 -17.59
N LYS A 96 5.98 -24.66 -18.13
CA LYS A 96 4.72 -24.59 -18.85
C LYS A 96 3.57 -24.53 -17.84
N ILE A 97 2.71 -23.54 -17.97
CA ILE A 97 1.55 -23.36 -17.07
C ILE A 97 0.27 -23.46 -17.87
N ILE A 98 -0.65 -24.30 -17.40
CA ILE A 98 -2.00 -24.50 -17.95
C ILE A 98 -2.99 -24.18 -16.83
N LEU A 99 -3.92 -23.25 -17.09
CA LEU A 99 -4.83 -22.72 -16.07
C LEU A 99 -6.27 -23.17 -16.31
N PHE A 100 -6.93 -23.54 -15.22
CA PHE A 100 -8.36 -23.83 -15.16
C PHE A 100 -8.98 -22.92 -14.09
N PRO A 101 -9.32 -21.66 -14.44
CA PRO A 101 -9.84 -20.70 -13.47
C PRO A 101 -11.29 -20.98 -13.09
N THR A 102 -11.67 -20.56 -11.88
CA THR A 102 -13.07 -20.40 -11.48
C THR A 102 -13.28 -19.00 -10.90
N PHE A 103 -14.50 -18.64 -10.49
CA PHE A 103 -14.77 -17.35 -9.89
C PHE A 103 -13.97 -17.16 -8.61
N ASN A 104 -13.29 -16.00 -8.51
CA ASN A 104 -12.66 -15.61 -7.25
C ASN A 104 -13.72 -15.11 -6.23
N SER A 105 -13.33 -15.01 -4.97
CA SER A 105 -14.25 -14.66 -3.88
C SER A 105 -14.91 -13.29 -4.05
N LEU A 106 -14.23 -12.30 -4.63
CA LEU A 106 -14.81 -10.97 -4.88
C LEU A 106 -15.85 -11.01 -5.99
N GLN A 107 -15.64 -11.79 -7.05
CA GLN A 107 -16.64 -12.03 -8.08
C GLN A 107 -17.86 -12.75 -7.49
N MET A 108 -17.64 -13.78 -6.67
CA MET A 108 -18.73 -14.50 -6.00
C MET A 108 -19.53 -13.55 -5.11
N LEU A 109 -18.87 -12.71 -4.30
CA LEU A 109 -19.53 -11.73 -3.46
C LEU A 109 -20.36 -10.75 -4.28
N ALA A 110 -19.77 -10.21 -5.36
CA ALA A 110 -20.47 -9.30 -6.27
C ALA A 110 -21.72 -9.95 -6.89
N HIS A 111 -21.65 -11.25 -7.29
CA HIS A 111 -22.79 -12.01 -7.79
C HIS A 111 -23.90 -12.18 -6.72
N ARG A 112 -23.55 -12.41 -5.46
CA ARG A 112 -24.54 -12.57 -4.38
C ARG A 112 -25.34 -11.30 -4.12
N ILE A 113 -24.72 -10.14 -4.36
CA ILE A 113 -25.37 -8.83 -4.15
C ILE A 113 -25.79 -8.16 -5.47
N LEU A 114 -25.74 -8.88 -6.59
CA LEU A 114 -26.07 -8.39 -7.93
C LEU A 114 -25.37 -7.08 -8.30
N LEU A 115 -24.08 -6.97 -7.93
CA LEU A 115 -23.29 -5.76 -8.13
C LEU A 115 -22.42 -5.89 -9.38
N PRO A 116 -22.56 -5.00 -10.37
CA PRO A 116 -21.58 -4.88 -11.46
C PRO A 116 -20.21 -4.48 -10.92
N TYR A 117 -19.15 -5.18 -11.34
CA TYR A 117 -17.81 -5.02 -10.75
C TYR A 117 -16.71 -4.65 -11.75
N GLN A 118 -17.07 -4.20 -12.96
CA GLN A 118 -16.09 -3.76 -13.97
C GLN A 118 -15.26 -2.55 -13.54
N GLU A 119 -15.79 -1.70 -12.63
CA GLU A 119 -15.08 -0.55 -12.07
C GLU A 119 -14.48 -0.84 -10.67
N MET A 120 -14.54 -2.08 -10.21
CA MET A 120 -14.05 -2.42 -8.86
C MET A 120 -12.53 -2.43 -8.83
N GLN A 121 -11.96 -1.55 -7.99
CA GLN A 121 -10.55 -1.61 -7.64
C GLN A 121 -10.34 -2.83 -6.72
N THR A 122 -9.61 -3.82 -7.19
CA THR A 122 -9.35 -5.04 -6.42
C THR A 122 -8.01 -4.98 -5.71
N LEU A 123 -8.01 -5.30 -4.42
CA LEU A 123 -6.84 -5.25 -3.55
C LEU A 123 -6.71 -6.56 -2.77
N SER A 124 -5.49 -6.92 -2.42
CA SER A 124 -5.24 -8.01 -1.48
C SER A 124 -4.42 -7.49 -0.31
N LEU A 125 -4.95 -7.65 0.88
CA LEU A 125 -4.24 -7.41 2.14
C LEU A 125 -3.62 -8.69 2.72
N THR A 126 -3.85 -9.86 2.09
CA THR A 126 -3.31 -11.14 2.54
C THR A 126 -1.78 -11.12 2.54
N GLY A 127 -1.17 -11.04 3.73
CA GLY A 127 0.28 -10.93 3.91
C GLY A 127 0.92 -9.70 3.25
N ARG A 128 0.16 -8.63 3.00
CA ARG A 128 0.62 -7.40 2.34
C ARG A 128 0.43 -6.18 3.22
N PRO A 129 1.25 -5.11 3.03
CA PRO A 129 1.09 -3.86 3.77
C PRO A 129 -0.20 -3.13 3.37
N TRP A 130 -0.54 -2.08 4.11
CA TRP A 130 -1.74 -1.26 3.90
C TRP A 130 -1.66 -0.32 2.70
N ASP A 131 -0.47 -0.08 2.13
CA ASP A 131 -0.19 0.98 1.15
C ASP A 131 -1.23 1.08 0.01
N ALA A 132 -1.54 -0.06 -0.64
CA ALA A 132 -2.50 -0.08 -1.74
C ALA A 132 -3.92 0.26 -1.28
N PHE A 133 -4.30 -0.18 -0.08
CA PHE A 133 -5.60 0.11 0.51
C PHE A 133 -5.71 1.58 0.92
N ASP A 134 -4.70 2.10 1.61
CA ASP A 134 -4.61 3.51 1.99
C ASP A 134 -4.69 4.43 0.76
N SER A 135 -3.98 4.06 -0.30
CA SER A 135 -4.02 4.80 -1.57
C SER A 135 -5.41 4.82 -2.21
N ALA A 136 -6.12 3.69 -2.18
CA ALA A 136 -7.49 3.58 -2.71
C ALA A 136 -8.47 4.45 -1.92
N LEU A 137 -8.33 4.50 -0.59
CA LEU A 137 -9.13 5.38 0.29
C LEU A 137 -8.86 6.85 -0.03
N ILE A 138 -7.59 7.28 -0.12
CA ILE A 138 -7.22 8.66 -0.40
C ILE A 138 -7.69 9.08 -1.80
N ARG A 139 -7.57 8.21 -2.83
CA ARG A 139 -8.15 8.47 -4.15
C ARG A 139 -9.67 8.61 -4.11
N GLY A 140 -10.31 7.99 -3.12
CA GLY A 140 -11.76 7.93 -3.01
C GLY A 140 -12.36 7.02 -4.10
N ASP A 141 -11.78 5.83 -4.29
CA ASP A 141 -12.29 4.86 -5.26
C ASP A 141 -13.73 4.47 -4.90
N LYS A 142 -14.62 4.44 -5.88
CA LYS A 142 -16.07 4.26 -5.65
C LYS A 142 -16.42 2.85 -5.18
N LEU A 143 -15.65 1.87 -5.64
CA LEU A 143 -15.90 0.47 -5.39
C LEU A 143 -14.54 -0.22 -5.17
N ILE A 144 -14.34 -0.78 -3.96
CA ILE A 144 -13.09 -1.43 -3.57
C ILE A 144 -13.40 -2.85 -3.11
N GLY A 145 -12.84 -3.85 -3.78
CA GLY A 145 -12.89 -5.25 -3.37
C GLY A 145 -11.59 -5.64 -2.65
N VAL A 146 -11.69 -6.22 -1.47
CA VAL A 146 -10.54 -6.53 -0.62
C VAL A 146 -10.51 -8.01 -0.25
N LEU A 147 -9.39 -8.65 -0.54
CA LEU A 147 -9.03 -9.96 0.02
C LEU A 147 -8.35 -9.73 1.38
N THR A 148 -8.87 -10.38 2.40
CA THR A 148 -8.48 -10.23 3.81
C THR A 148 -7.53 -11.33 4.27
N ASP A 149 -7.01 -11.22 5.48
CA ASP A 149 -6.32 -12.28 6.19
C ASP A 149 -6.77 -12.33 7.67
N ARG A 150 -6.05 -13.10 8.51
CA ARG A 150 -6.40 -13.26 9.92
C ARG A 150 -6.08 -12.06 10.78
N GLU A 151 -5.23 -11.15 10.33
CA GLU A 151 -4.85 -9.90 11.03
C GLU A 151 -5.65 -8.72 10.46
N LYS A 152 -5.69 -8.64 9.12
CA LYS A 152 -6.44 -7.61 8.40
C LYS A 152 -7.85 -8.13 8.09
N THR A 153 -8.63 -8.25 9.14
CA THR A 153 -10.04 -8.68 9.13
C THR A 153 -10.95 -7.53 8.69
N PRO A 154 -12.21 -7.81 8.32
CA PRO A 154 -13.18 -6.73 8.05
C PRO A 154 -13.30 -5.73 9.20
N ALA A 155 -13.22 -6.19 10.46
CA ALA A 155 -13.27 -5.33 11.64
C ALA A 155 -12.06 -4.39 11.74
N THR A 156 -10.83 -4.90 11.55
CA THR A 156 -9.62 -4.08 11.61
C THR A 156 -9.54 -3.10 10.43
N ILE A 157 -10.06 -3.50 9.26
CA ILE A 157 -10.17 -2.61 8.09
C ILE A 157 -11.14 -1.47 8.39
N ALA A 158 -12.33 -1.76 8.93
CA ALA A 158 -13.32 -0.76 9.30
C ALA A 158 -12.78 0.20 10.39
N ALA A 159 -12.12 -0.33 11.41
CA ALA A 159 -11.50 0.48 12.48
C ALA A 159 -10.44 1.43 11.91
N ARG A 160 -9.56 0.95 11.00
CA ARG A 160 -8.57 1.79 10.32
C ARG A 160 -9.23 2.89 9.49
N MET A 161 -10.30 2.58 8.76
CA MET A 161 -11.03 3.58 7.98
C MET A 161 -11.58 4.68 8.89
N LEU A 162 -12.25 4.31 9.97
CA LEU A 162 -12.80 5.27 10.94
C LEU A 162 -11.71 6.10 11.63
N GLU A 163 -10.56 5.51 11.95
CA GLU A 163 -9.42 6.22 12.54
C GLU A 163 -8.96 7.41 11.69
N TYR A 164 -9.02 7.27 10.35
CA TYR A 164 -8.65 8.32 9.40
C TYR A 164 -9.86 9.09 8.83
N GLY A 165 -11.02 9.01 9.49
CA GLY A 165 -12.20 9.78 9.13
C GLY A 165 -12.96 9.31 7.89
N TYR A 166 -12.69 8.11 7.39
CA TYR A 166 -13.41 7.51 6.26
C TYR A 166 -14.69 6.82 6.75
N ASP A 167 -15.76 7.59 6.97
CA ASP A 167 -17.09 7.11 7.31
C ASP A 167 -18.03 6.98 6.09
N ASN A 168 -17.48 7.18 4.92
CA ASN A 168 -18.19 7.39 3.66
C ASN A 168 -18.30 6.15 2.77
N TYR A 169 -18.23 4.94 3.38
CA TYR A 169 -18.41 3.66 2.71
C TYR A 169 -19.39 2.76 3.47
N ARG A 170 -20.08 1.91 2.73
CA ARG A 170 -20.73 0.71 3.24
C ARG A 170 -19.84 -0.50 2.97
N MET A 171 -19.77 -1.41 3.93
CA MET A 171 -18.97 -2.63 3.85
C MET A 171 -19.88 -3.85 3.71
N THR A 172 -19.78 -4.56 2.60
CA THR A 172 -20.41 -5.87 2.43
C THR A 172 -19.35 -6.95 2.60
N VAL A 173 -19.58 -7.88 3.52
CA VAL A 173 -18.66 -8.99 3.82
C VAL A 173 -19.27 -10.30 3.37
N GLY A 174 -18.49 -11.08 2.63
CA GLY A 174 -18.78 -12.46 2.28
C GLY A 174 -17.90 -13.41 3.08
N GLU A 175 -18.50 -14.33 3.80
CA GLU A 175 -17.85 -15.35 4.62
C GLU A 175 -18.14 -16.73 4.02
N ALA A 176 -17.12 -17.59 3.92
CA ALA A 176 -17.20 -18.96 3.42
C ALA A 176 -17.98 -19.09 2.09
N LEU A 177 -17.75 -18.15 1.16
CA LEU A 177 -18.47 -18.10 -0.11
C LEU A 177 -18.30 -19.39 -0.92
N GLY A 178 -19.42 -19.95 -1.36
CA GLY A 178 -19.49 -21.25 -2.04
C GLY A 178 -19.69 -22.43 -1.12
N ASN A 179 -19.59 -22.27 0.20
CA ASN A 179 -19.83 -23.35 1.16
C ASN A 179 -21.29 -23.29 1.67
N GLY A 180 -22.22 -23.63 0.80
CA GLY A 180 -23.66 -23.79 1.02
C GLY A 180 -24.23 -23.32 2.36
N GLU A 181 -24.17 -24.17 3.36
CA GLU A 181 -24.76 -23.92 4.69
C GLU A 181 -23.95 -22.89 5.54
N GLU A 182 -22.66 -22.74 5.28
CA GLU A 182 -21.79 -21.84 6.05
C GLU A 182 -21.66 -20.45 5.38
N GLU A 183 -22.10 -20.32 4.14
CA GLU A 183 -22.03 -19.06 3.40
C GLU A 183 -22.86 -17.97 4.10
N SER A 184 -22.24 -16.81 4.30
CA SER A 184 -22.92 -15.62 4.85
C SER A 184 -22.52 -14.39 4.08
N VAL A 185 -23.50 -13.58 3.70
CA VAL A 185 -23.29 -12.28 3.06
C VAL A 185 -24.08 -11.23 3.83
N ARG A 186 -23.36 -10.26 4.41
CA ARG A 186 -23.97 -9.21 5.24
C ARG A 186 -23.37 -7.85 4.92
N THR A 187 -24.18 -6.82 5.01
CA THR A 187 -23.75 -5.42 4.81
C THR A 187 -23.83 -4.64 6.12
N PHE A 188 -22.80 -3.85 6.38
CA PHE A 188 -22.59 -3.11 7.62
C PHE A 188 -22.30 -1.64 7.33
N SER A 189 -22.58 -0.77 8.31
CA SER A 189 -21.83 0.47 8.46
C SER A 189 -20.40 0.15 8.93
N LEU A 190 -19.48 1.11 8.85
CA LEU A 190 -18.12 0.87 9.32
C LEU A 190 -18.05 0.74 10.84
N GLU A 191 -18.89 1.46 11.56
CA GLU A 191 -19.03 1.37 13.02
C GLU A 191 -19.48 -0.03 13.43
N GLU A 192 -20.52 -0.56 12.80
CA GLU A 192 -21.00 -1.93 13.04
C GLU A 192 -19.93 -2.96 12.70
N ALA A 193 -19.26 -2.81 11.54
CA ALA A 193 -18.21 -3.73 11.11
C ALA A 193 -17.03 -3.75 12.09
N SER A 194 -16.63 -2.59 12.62
CA SER A 194 -15.50 -2.48 13.54
C SER A 194 -15.70 -3.21 14.86
N GLN A 195 -16.96 -3.44 15.25
CA GLN A 195 -17.36 -4.13 16.48
C GLN A 195 -17.83 -5.58 16.25
N SER A 196 -17.84 -6.04 14.98
CA SER A 196 -18.35 -7.35 14.62
C SER A 196 -17.21 -8.40 14.54
N ALA A 197 -17.57 -9.65 14.83
CA ALA A 197 -16.71 -10.79 14.56
C ALA A 197 -17.03 -11.40 13.19
N PHE A 198 -16.00 -11.84 12.50
CA PHE A 198 -16.12 -12.42 11.16
C PHE A 198 -15.42 -13.78 11.10
N ARG A 199 -16.09 -14.74 10.45
CA ARG A 199 -15.50 -16.06 10.19
C ARG A 199 -14.53 -15.99 9.03
N PHE A 200 -13.53 -16.84 9.05
CA PHE A 200 -12.56 -17.00 7.96
C PHE A 200 -12.84 -18.32 7.21
N PRO A 201 -12.70 -18.35 5.87
CA PRO A 201 -12.24 -17.30 4.98
C PRO A 201 -13.32 -16.24 4.71
N ASN A 202 -12.88 -15.00 4.50
CA ASN A 202 -13.79 -13.93 4.12
C ASN A 202 -13.14 -12.96 3.12
N CYS A 203 -13.96 -12.17 2.47
CA CYS A 203 -13.57 -11.02 1.66
C CYS A 203 -14.62 -9.93 1.82
N LEU A 204 -14.33 -8.74 1.35
CA LEU A 204 -15.28 -7.63 1.45
C LEU A 204 -15.30 -6.74 0.22
N ILE A 205 -16.42 -6.05 0.04
CA ILE A 205 -16.60 -4.99 -0.94
C ILE A 205 -17.01 -3.72 -0.20
N LEU A 206 -16.26 -2.63 -0.45
CA LEU A 206 -16.57 -1.29 0.03
C LEU A 206 -17.25 -0.51 -1.10
N GLN A 207 -18.43 0.02 -0.82
CA GLN A 207 -19.19 0.88 -1.72
C GLN A 207 -19.25 2.29 -1.14
N ARG A 208 -18.67 3.26 -1.86
CA ARG A 208 -18.69 4.65 -1.42
C ARG A 208 -20.09 5.23 -1.54
N ASN A 209 -20.63 5.76 -0.43
CA ASN A 209 -21.95 6.37 -0.36
C ASN A 209 -21.91 7.90 -0.44
N LYS A 210 -20.81 8.53 -0.04
CA LYS A 210 -20.60 9.98 -0.16
C LYS A 210 -19.14 10.28 -0.52
N VAL A 211 -18.86 11.46 -1.02
CA VAL A 211 -17.48 11.90 -1.34
C VAL A 211 -16.80 12.33 -0.05
N HIS A 212 -15.62 11.78 0.21
CA HIS A 212 -14.73 12.28 1.27
C HIS A 212 -13.92 13.47 0.72
N PRO A 213 -13.85 14.60 1.42
CA PRO A 213 -13.07 15.74 0.94
C PRO A 213 -11.59 15.41 0.78
N ARG A 214 -11.01 15.79 -0.36
CA ARG A 214 -9.56 15.72 -0.61
C ARG A 214 -9.09 17.13 -1.00
N PRO A 215 -8.76 17.97 -0.01
CA PRO A 215 -8.40 19.35 -0.26
C PRO A 215 -7.06 19.47 -1.00
N PHE A 216 -6.94 20.55 -1.79
CA PHE A 216 -5.70 20.98 -2.42
C PHE A 216 -5.43 22.43 -2.00
N GLY A 217 -4.31 22.68 -1.36
CA GLY A 217 -4.03 23.96 -0.73
C GLY A 217 -4.73 24.12 0.62
N ILE A 218 -4.31 23.32 1.62
CA ILE A 218 -4.90 23.36 2.96
C ILE A 218 -4.43 24.62 3.70
N PRO A 219 -5.32 25.48 4.20
CA PRO A 219 -4.93 26.65 5.02
C PRO A 219 -4.20 26.22 6.30
N GLU A 220 -3.27 27.05 6.77
CA GLU A 220 -2.51 26.77 8.01
C GLU A 220 -3.40 26.64 9.23
N SER A 221 -4.51 27.39 9.27
CA SER A 221 -5.50 27.38 10.37
C SER A 221 -6.18 26.02 10.56
N GLU A 222 -6.15 25.16 9.53
CA GLU A 222 -6.75 23.85 9.59
C GLU A 222 -5.83 22.79 10.25
N PHE A 223 -4.54 23.07 10.38
CA PHE A 223 -3.60 22.16 11.02
C PHE A 223 -3.54 22.33 12.53
N HIS A 224 -3.33 21.23 13.24
CA HIS A 224 -2.81 21.26 14.61
C HIS A 224 -1.38 21.78 14.57
N LEU A 225 -1.09 22.83 15.33
CA LEU A 225 0.18 23.56 15.27
C LEU A 225 1.04 23.30 16.50
N LEU A 226 2.37 23.33 16.35
CA LEU A 226 3.30 23.19 17.45
C LEU A 226 3.11 24.33 18.45
N ASN A 227 2.57 24.02 19.63
CA ASN A 227 2.30 25.00 20.72
C ASN A 227 1.57 26.25 20.22
N GLY A 228 0.65 26.11 19.22
CA GLY A 228 -0.08 27.24 18.62
C GLY A 228 0.77 28.20 17.79
N ARG A 229 2.02 27.81 17.43
CA ARG A 229 2.96 28.69 16.71
C ARG A 229 2.68 28.71 15.21
N ASN A 230 1.92 29.70 14.73
CA ASN A 230 1.58 29.90 13.31
C ASN A 230 2.80 30.14 12.39
N ARG A 231 3.98 30.41 12.94
CA ARG A 231 5.20 30.69 12.17
C ARG A 231 6.03 29.43 11.91
N MET A 232 5.66 28.30 12.52
CA MET A 232 6.41 27.04 12.39
C MET A 232 5.74 26.02 11.43
N ILE A 233 4.95 26.51 10.50
CA ILE A 233 4.35 25.70 9.43
C ILE A 233 4.66 26.33 8.08
N THR A 234 4.96 25.51 7.09
CA THR A 234 5.13 25.95 5.70
C THR A 234 3.82 26.52 5.18
N LYS A 235 3.81 27.79 4.81
CA LYS A 235 2.61 28.50 4.33
C LYS A 235 2.06 27.84 3.07
N MET A 236 0.73 27.83 2.93
CA MET A 236 0.04 27.14 1.84
C MET A 236 0.60 27.48 0.45
N PRO A 237 0.79 28.76 0.03
CA PRO A 237 1.35 29.05 -1.29
C PRO A 237 2.79 28.54 -1.45
N VAL A 238 3.61 28.64 -0.39
CA VAL A 238 4.99 28.13 -0.37
C VAL A 238 4.98 26.60 -0.49
N ARG A 239 4.11 25.94 0.27
CA ARG A 239 3.97 24.48 0.26
C ARG A 239 3.58 23.95 -1.11
N LEU A 240 2.59 24.57 -1.77
CA LEU A 240 2.16 24.17 -3.10
C LEU A 240 3.27 24.34 -4.15
N LEU A 241 4.01 25.45 -4.09
CA LEU A 241 5.14 25.64 -4.98
C LEU A 241 6.28 24.65 -4.70
N THR A 242 6.56 24.36 -3.42
CA THR A 242 7.51 23.32 -3.02
C THR A 242 7.14 21.96 -3.61
N LEU A 243 5.87 21.53 -3.48
CA LEU A 243 5.39 20.27 -4.05
C LEU A 243 5.48 20.24 -5.58
N SER A 244 5.20 21.36 -6.24
CA SER A 244 5.38 21.51 -7.68
C SER A 244 6.85 21.31 -8.10
N MET A 245 7.78 21.91 -7.36
CA MET A 245 9.23 21.78 -7.64
C MET A 245 9.78 20.38 -7.35
N LEU A 246 9.16 19.61 -6.46
CA LEU A 246 9.53 18.21 -6.18
C LEU A 246 9.13 17.24 -7.30
N THR A 247 8.26 17.63 -8.24
CA THR A 247 7.78 16.81 -9.37
C THR A 247 7.25 15.42 -8.95
N LEU A 248 6.50 15.37 -7.84
CA LEU A 248 6.11 14.14 -7.14
C LEU A 248 5.28 13.17 -7.98
N ARG A 249 4.65 13.60 -9.07
CA ARG A 249 3.88 12.73 -9.98
C ARG A 249 4.72 11.60 -10.58
N GLU A 250 6.01 11.85 -10.77
CA GLU A 250 6.95 10.91 -11.39
C GLU A 250 7.78 10.15 -10.34
N LYS A 251 7.57 10.46 -9.07
CA LYS A 251 8.35 9.92 -7.95
C LYS A 251 7.61 8.79 -7.24
N LYS A 252 8.39 7.89 -6.62
CA LYS A 252 7.87 6.75 -5.86
C LYS A 252 8.10 6.89 -4.35
N SER A 253 9.15 7.63 -3.95
CA SER A 253 9.56 7.78 -2.56
C SER A 253 9.93 9.22 -2.25
N PHE A 254 9.27 9.81 -1.27
CA PHE A 254 9.46 11.18 -0.84
C PHE A 254 9.89 11.25 0.63
N TRP A 255 10.97 11.98 0.90
CA TRP A 255 11.44 12.25 2.25
C TRP A 255 11.19 13.71 2.64
N ASP A 256 10.55 13.92 3.79
CA ASP A 256 10.29 15.23 4.40
C ASP A 256 11.15 15.36 5.66
N ILE A 257 12.26 16.12 5.58
CA ILE A 257 13.22 16.28 6.68
C ILE A 257 12.90 17.55 7.46
N GLY A 258 12.56 17.39 8.74
CA GLY A 258 12.09 18.46 9.60
C GLY A 258 10.61 18.80 9.36
N PHE A 259 9.73 17.77 9.38
CA PHE A 259 8.33 17.90 9.00
C PHE A 259 7.49 18.79 9.94
N CYS A 260 7.89 18.97 11.21
CA CYS A 260 7.21 19.77 12.24
C CYS A 260 5.72 19.41 12.43
N THR A 261 4.81 20.03 11.66
CA THR A 261 3.35 19.73 11.69
C THR A 261 2.93 18.65 10.71
N GLY A 262 3.82 18.15 9.85
CA GLY A 262 3.52 17.22 8.78
C GLY A 262 2.82 17.82 7.56
N SER A 263 2.67 19.14 7.48
CA SER A 263 1.84 19.77 6.45
C SER A 263 2.29 19.49 5.01
N VAL A 264 3.60 19.40 4.75
CA VAL A 264 4.14 19.08 3.43
C VAL A 264 3.91 17.61 3.10
N SER A 265 4.22 16.71 4.03
CA SER A 265 3.98 15.26 3.92
C SER A 265 2.52 14.93 3.66
N ILE A 266 1.60 15.53 4.43
CA ILE A 266 0.15 15.32 4.33
C ILE A 266 -0.37 15.78 2.97
N GLU A 267 -0.02 16.99 2.54
CA GLU A 267 -0.48 17.50 1.26
C GLU A 267 0.14 16.71 0.08
N ALA A 268 1.41 16.29 0.19
CA ALA A 268 2.03 15.38 -0.76
C ALA A 268 1.26 14.06 -0.87
N LYS A 269 0.93 13.43 0.26
CA LYS A 269 0.19 12.16 0.30
C LYS A 269 -1.23 12.29 -0.24
N LEU A 270 -1.94 13.38 0.04
CA LEU A 270 -3.26 13.66 -0.53
C LEU A 270 -3.23 13.77 -2.06
N GLN A 271 -2.23 14.46 -2.61
CA GLN A 271 -2.15 14.67 -4.06
C GLN A 271 -1.57 13.46 -4.80
N PHE A 272 -0.69 12.71 -4.16
CA PHE A 272 -0.01 11.54 -4.73
C PHE A 272 -0.18 10.32 -3.81
N PRO A 273 -1.37 9.69 -3.80
CA PRO A 273 -1.68 8.61 -2.85
C PRO A 273 -0.76 7.40 -2.91
N GLU A 274 -0.19 7.09 -4.09
CA GLU A 274 0.75 5.97 -4.29
C GLU A 274 2.17 6.27 -3.74
N LEU A 275 2.46 7.55 -3.45
CA LEU A 275 3.78 7.97 -3.00
C LEU A 275 4.09 7.40 -1.61
N LYS A 276 5.24 6.77 -1.46
CA LYS A 276 5.78 6.37 -0.16
C LYS A 276 6.39 7.59 0.51
N VAL A 277 5.76 8.07 1.57
CA VAL A 277 6.22 9.26 2.30
C VAL A 277 6.90 8.83 3.59
N THR A 278 8.17 9.25 3.77
CA THR A 278 8.92 9.10 5.03
C THR A 278 9.24 10.49 5.58
N ALA A 279 8.78 10.77 6.78
CA ALA A 279 8.89 12.07 7.42
C ALA A 279 9.77 11.98 8.67
N PHE A 280 10.78 12.86 8.76
CA PHE A 280 11.77 12.87 9.84
C PHE A 280 11.60 14.12 10.71
N GLU A 281 11.57 13.97 12.03
CA GLU A 281 11.51 15.10 12.96
C GLU A 281 12.22 14.75 14.27
N GLN A 282 13.03 15.68 14.77
CA GLN A 282 13.76 15.50 16.03
C GLN A 282 12.94 15.91 17.27
N ARG A 283 11.95 16.81 17.10
CA ARG A 283 11.12 17.28 18.21
C ARG A 283 10.08 16.22 18.55
N PRO A 284 9.99 15.78 19.81
CA PRO A 284 9.08 14.72 20.22
C PRO A 284 7.60 15.05 19.95
N GLU A 285 7.20 16.32 20.01
CA GLU A 285 5.83 16.76 19.71
C GLU A 285 5.43 16.51 18.25
N GLY A 286 6.39 16.38 17.33
CA GLY A 286 6.15 16.11 15.92
C GLY A 286 5.36 14.82 15.70
N LYS A 287 5.58 13.79 16.51
CA LYS A 287 4.88 12.52 16.39
C LYS A 287 3.37 12.69 16.56
N GLU A 288 2.95 13.31 17.68
CA GLU A 288 1.54 13.57 17.96
C GLU A 288 0.90 14.48 16.92
N LEU A 289 1.62 15.53 16.50
CA LEU A 289 1.14 16.45 15.46
C LEU A 289 0.91 15.74 14.12
N MET A 290 1.84 14.87 13.69
CA MET A 290 1.66 14.09 12.48
C MET A 290 0.45 13.17 12.59
N GLU A 291 0.27 12.47 13.69
CA GLU A 291 -0.87 11.58 13.92
C GLU A 291 -2.20 12.34 13.87
N LEU A 292 -2.33 13.44 14.63
CA LEU A 292 -3.55 14.26 14.67
C LEU A 292 -3.89 14.83 13.29
N ASN A 293 -2.90 15.41 12.59
CA ASN A 293 -3.12 16.00 11.29
C ASN A 293 -3.40 14.93 10.22
N SER A 294 -2.69 13.79 10.24
CA SER A 294 -2.94 12.68 9.30
C SER A 294 -4.36 12.10 9.45
N ARG A 295 -4.82 11.92 10.69
CA ARG A 295 -6.21 11.49 10.96
C ARG A 295 -7.23 12.53 10.50
N LYS A 296 -6.99 13.81 10.80
CA LYS A 296 -7.89 14.92 10.40
C LYS A 296 -8.07 15.01 8.89
N PHE A 297 -7.00 14.82 8.12
CA PHE A 297 -7.04 14.96 6.67
C PHE A 297 -7.14 13.65 5.90
N GLY A 298 -7.31 12.53 6.59
CA GLY A 298 -7.46 11.22 5.96
C GLY A 298 -6.23 10.79 5.17
N THR A 299 -5.03 10.91 5.74
CA THR A 299 -3.76 10.55 5.09
C THR A 299 -3.02 9.40 5.80
N PRO A 300 -3.56 8.17 5.77
CA PRO A 300 -2.84 7.02 6.27
C PRO A 300 -1.57 6.72 5.45
N GLY A 301 -0.64 5.97 6.02
CA GLY A 301 0.53 5.46 5.30
C GLY A 301 1.70 6.44 5.18
N ILE A 302 1.80 7.45 6.05
CA ILE A 302 2.99 8.27 6.22
C ILE A 302 3.89 7.61 7.28
N THR A 303 5.10 7.23 6.89
CA THR A 303 6.10 6.67 7.84
C THR A 303 6.76 7.82 8.59
N THR A 304 6.63 7.83 9.92
CA THR A 304 7.23 8.86 10.77
C THR A 304 8.46 8.30 11.48
N VAL A 305 9.60 8.98 11.33
CA VAL A 305 10.89 8.62 11.95
C VAL A 305 11.28 9.75 12.90
N MET A 306 11.30 9.44 14.20
CA MET A 306 11.61 10.42 15.25
C MET A 306 13.07 10.36 15.65
N GLY A 307 13.72 11.52 15.82
CA GLY A 307 15.12 11.65 16.22
C GLY A 307 15.94 12.57 15.30
N ASP A 308 17.23 12.72 15.62
CA ASP A 308 18.16 13.48 14.75
C ASP A 308 18.35 12.70 13.45
N PHE A 309 18.04 13.33 12.32
CA PHE A 309 18.20 12.73 10.99
C PHE A 309 19.63 12.20 10.77
N LEU A 310 20.64 12.89 11.28
CA LEU A 310 22.03 12.49 11.10
C LEU A 310 22.38 11.19 11.88
N GLU A 311 21.70 10.93 12.97
CA GLU A 311 21.91 9.72 13.78
C GLU A 311 20.99 8.56 13.36
N THR A 312 19.99 8.82 12.52
CA THR A 312 19.01 7.81 12.07
C THR A 312 19.65 6.78 11.16
N GLU A 313 19.43 5.50 11.42
CA GLU A 313 19.74 4.43 10.46
C GLU A 313 18.75 4.45 9.30
N LEU A 314 19.26 4.58 8.09
CA LEU A 314 18.45 4.69 6.86
C LEU A 314 18.19 3.32 6.20
N GLY A 315 18.86 2.28 6.66
CA GLY A 315 18.70 0.92 6.17
C GLY A 315 17.27 0.42 6.40
N GLY A 316 16.64 -0.13 5.35
CA GLY A 316 15.24 -0.61 5.40
C GLY A 316 14.17 0.43 5.06
N LEU A 317 14.52 1.72 4.96
CA LEU A 317 13.63 2.74 4.41
C LEU A 317 13.69 2.77 2.88
N PRO A 318 12.59 3.06 2.18
CA PRO A 318 12.61 3.26 0.73
C PRO A 318 13.56 4.40 0.37
N ALA A 319 14.55 4.13 -0.49
CA ALA A 319 15.47 5.15 -0.99
C ALA A 319 14.69 6.29 -1.67
N PRO A 320 14.99 7.57 -1.35
CA PRO A 320 14.21 8.68 -1.87
C PRO A 320 14.58 9.02 -3.31
N ASP A 321 13.59 9.37 -4.10
CA ASP A 321 13.74 10.03 -5.40
C ASP A 321 13.25 11.49 -5.36
N ALA A 322 12.71 11.92 -4.23
CA ALA A 322 12.41 13.31 -3.90
C ALA A 322 12.69 13.57 -2.41
N VAL A 323 13.33 14.69 -2.11
CA VAL A 323 13.64 15.12 -0.73
C VAL A 323 13.26 16.58 -0.54
N PHE A 324 12.52 16.86 0.52
CA PHE A 324 12.29 18.22 1.01
C PHE A 324 13.04 18.41 2.32
N ILE A 325 13.74 19.55 2.44
CA ILE A 325 14.41 19.95 3.68
C ILE A 325 13.62 21.14 4.25
N GLY A 326 12.78 20.87 5.26
CA GLY A 326 11.97 21.87 5.96
C GLY A 326 12.72 22.57 7.10
N GLY A 327 13.73 21.91 7.67
CA GLY A 327 14.58 22.45 8.73
C GLY A 327 15.92 21.73 8.79
N HIS A 328 17.01 22.47 9.01
CA HIS A 328 18.37 21.89 9.00
C HIS A 328 19.16 22.09 10.30
N GLY A 329 18.65 22.87 11.26
CA GLY A 329 19.29 23.08 12.56
C GLY A 329 20.76 23.51 12.50
N GLY A 330 21.17 24.20 11.43
CA GLY A 330 22.57 24.61 11.18
C GLY A 330 23.43 23.53 10.49
N LYS A 331 22.95 22.29 10.34
CA LYS A 331 23.70 21.11 9.84
C LYS A 331 23.39 20.79 8.36
N MET A 332 23.16 21.81 7.52
CA MET A 332 22.74 21.66 6.12
C MET A 332 23.68 20.77 5.31
N ILE A 333 24.98 20.96 5.45
CA ILE A 333 26.01 20.26 4.67
C ILE A 333 26.03 18.79 5.01
N GLU A 334 26.00 18.46 6.31
CA GLU A 334 25.99 17.10 6.83
C GLU A 334 24.71 16.35 6.41
N ILE A 335 23.56 17.01 6.45
CA ILE A 335 22.28 16.48 5.97
C ILE A 335 22.37 16.15 4.49
N LEU A 336 22.87 17.04 3.67
CA LEU A 336 23.02 16.83 2.22
C LEU A 336 24.01 15.70 1.90
N GLN A 337 25.11 15.56 2.66
CA GLN A 337 26.02 14.45 2.49
C GLN A 337 25.35 13.11 2.80
N LYS A 338 24.59 13.04 3.88
CA LYS A 338 23.84 11.83 4.23
C LYS A 338 22.75 11.49 3.21
N ILE A 339 22.05 12.48 2.68
CA ILE A 339 21.07 12.30 1.59
C ILE A 339 21.75 11.72 0.35
N LYS A 340 22.95 12.19 -0.02
CA LYS A 340 23.71 11.72 -1.19
C LYS A 340 23.91 10.21 -1.18
N GLU A 341 24.09 9.60 -0.01
CA GLU A 341 24.38 8.17 0.13
C GLU A 341 23.19 7.28 -0.29
N VAL A 342 21.96 7.83 -0.21
CA VAL A 342 20.72 7.07 -0.42
C VAL A 342 19.82 7.63 -1.52
N LEU A 343 20.08 8.85 -1.99
CA LEU A 343 19.28 9.50 -3.03
C LEU A 343 19.43 8.75 -4.35
N LEU A 344 18.31 8.42 -4.98
CA LEU A 344 18.31 7.78 -6.28
C LEU A 344 18.93 8.69 -7.36
N PRO A 345 19.48 8.13 -8.48
CA PRO A 345 20.25 8.90 -9.46
C PRO A 345 19.55 10.18 -9.96
N ASP A 346 18.27 10.08 -10.32
CA ASP A 346 17.46 11.22 -10.81
C ASP A 346 16.67 11.90 -9.68
N GLY A 347 17.16 11.75 -8.45
CA GLY A 347 16.52 12.30 -7.27
C GLY A 347 16.67 13.82 -7.18
N VAL A 348 15.58 14.49 -6.79
CA VAL A 348 15.51 15.94 -6.61
C VAL A 348 15.54 16.31 -5.14
N ILE A 349 16.17 17.45 -4.82
CA ILE A 349 16.18 18.01 -3.47
C ILE A 349 15.59 19.43 -3.54
N VAL A 350 14.61 19.71 -2.70
CA VAL A 350 14.01 21.05 -2.57
C VAL A 350 14.20 21.56 -1.15
N PHE A 351 14.58 22.83 -1.03
CA PHE A 351 14.78 23.54 0.22
C PHE A 351 14.12 24.91 0.19
N ASN A 352 13.47 25.29 1.28
CA ASN A 352 12.88 26.60 1.46
C ASN A 352 13.79 27.50 2.29
N SER A 353 14.56 28.34 1.62
CA SER A 353 15.48 29.28 2.28
C SER A 353 14.76 30.52 2.78
N VAL A 354 14.96 30.85 4.05
CA VAL A 354 14.42 32.05 4.72
C VAL A 354 15.47 33.16 4.94
N SER A 355 16.73 32.92 4.56
CA SER A 355 17.84 33.87 4.72
C SER A 355 18.94 33.64 3.67
N GLU A 356 19.71 34.66 3.35
CA GLU A 356 20.86 34.56 2.44
C GLU A 356 21.92 33.56 2.97
N GLU A 357 22.08 33.46 4.30
CA GLU A 357 22.99 32.49 4.90
C GLU A 357 22.55 31.06 4.61
N SER A 358 21.28 30.68 4.84
CA SER A 358 20.76 29.36 4.57
C SER A 358 20.80 29.01 3.08
N LYS A 359 20.56 30.01 2.21
CA LYS A 359 20.72 29.88 0.75
C LYS A 359 22.16 29.55 0.37
N ALA A 360 23.14 30.28 0.92
CA ALA A 360 24.55 30.05 0.67
C ALA A 360 24.99 28.65 1.15
N LEU A 361 24.56 28.22 2.33
CA LEU A 361 24.83 26.88 2.88
C LEU A 361 24.25 25.78 1.99
N PHE A 362 23.01 25.91 1.54
CA PHE A 362 22.41 24.97 0.62
C PHE A 362 23.16 24.88 -0.71
N THR A 363 23.43 26.02 -1.34
CA THR A 363 24.17 26.07 -2.62
C THR A 363 25.55 25.43 -2.50
N LYS A 364 26.30 25.72 -1.42
CA LYS A 364 27.60 25.12 -1.12
C LYS A 364 27.49 23.60 -0.95
N GLY A 365 26.52 23.14 -0.15
CA GLY A 365 26.32 21.71 0.12
C GLY A 365 25.89 20.94 -1.13
N ILE A 366 25.00 21.49 -1.96
CA ILE A 366 24.59 20.90 -3.25
C ILE A 366 25.80 20.72 -4.19
N THR A 367 26.70 21.70 -4.27
CA THR A 367 27.92 21.57 -5.04
C THR A 367 28.85 20.46 -4.52
N GLN A 368 28.96 20.31 -3.19
CA GLN A 368 29.78 19.27 -2.56
C GLN A 368 29.26 17.85 -2.81
N ILE A 369 27.96 17.68 -3.04
CA ILE A 369 27.36 16.38 -3.39
C ILE A 369 27.30 16.15 -4.91
N ASN A 370 27.99 16.98 -5.72
CA ASN A 370 28.03 16.91 -7.19
C ASN A 370 26.66 17.12 -7.86
N LYS A 371 25.80 17.93 -7.27
CA LYS A 371 24.51 18.36 -7.83
C LYS A 371 24.53 19.86 -8.12
N LYS A 372 23.51 20.36 -8.83
CA LYS A 372 23.36 21.77 -9.19
C LYS A 372 22.01 22.31 -8.77
N VAL A 373 21.94 23.55 -8.34
CA VAL A 373 20.68 24.28 -8.19
C VAL A 373 20.19 24.62 -9.60
N THR A 374 19.09 23.97 -10.00
CA THR A 374 18.49 24.11 -11.34
C THR A 374 17.38 25.13 -11.40
N GLN A 375 16.72 25.40 -10.25
CA GLN A 375 15.65 26.37 -10.15
C GLN A 375 15.70 27.07 -8.79
N CYS A 376 15.45 28.38 -8.79
CA CYS A 376 15.26 29.18 -7.59
C CYS A 376 14.12 30.16 -7.84
N THR A 377 13.09 30.15 -6.98
CA THR A 377 11.93 31.03 -7.09
C THR A 377 11.71 31.75 -5.77
N ARG A 378 11.67 33.07 -5.84
CA ARG A 378 11.36 33.96 -4.68
C ARG A 378 9.86 34.17 -4.60
N ILE A 379 9.27 33.91 -3.43
CA ILE A 379 7.86 34.10 -3.15
C ILE A 379 7.70 34.96 -1.88
N ALA A 380 6.85 35.96 -1.91
CA ALA A 380 6.39 36.69 -0.75
C ALA A 380 4.92 36.36 -0.50
N VAL A 381 4.58 36.09 0.74
CA VAL A 381 3.21 35.75 1.17
C VAL A 381 2.80 36.76 2.21
N ASP A 382 1.81 37.61 1.92
CA ASP A 382 1.29 38.65 2.78
C ASP A 382 2.41 39.55 3.34
N ALA A 383 2.43 39.77 4.66
CA ALA A 383 3.43 40.59 5.38
C ALA A 383 4.65 39.76 5.85
N PHE A 384 4.78 38.49 5.43
CA PHE A 384 5.94 37.67 5.79
C PHE A 384 7.14 37.97 4.91
N ASN A 385 8.33 37.74 5.48
CA ASN A 385 9.57 37.83 4.71
C ASN A 385 9.53 36.93 3.48
N PRO A 386 10.06 37.35 2.35
CA PRO A 386 10.18 36.51 1.17
C PRO A 386 10.98 35.23 1.45
N ILE A 387 10.54 34.14 0.85
CA ILE A 387 11.18 32.83 0.91
C ILE A 387 11.71 32.49 -0.48
N GLU A 388 12.89 31.93 -0.58
CA GLU A 388 13.43 31.38 -1.82
C GLU A 388 13.30 29.86 -1.81
N ILE A 389 12.50 29.33 -2.73
CA ILE A 389 12.33 27.90 -2.93
C ILE A 389 13.37 27.47 -3.96
N MET A 390 14.27 26.57 -3.57
CA MET A 390 15.43 26.15 -4.34
C MET A 390 15.31 24.66 -4.66
N ARG A 391 15.45 24.33 -5.95
CA ARG A 391 15.51 22.94 -6.44
C ARG A 391 16.92 22.60 -6.88
N ALA A 392 17.39 21.40 -6.55
CA ALA A 392 18.68 20.85 -6.98
C ALA A 392 18.50 19.44 -7.55
N GLU A 393 19.29 19.16 -8.57
CA GLU A 393 19.35 17.91 -9.31
C GLU A 393 20.77 17.43 -9.52
#